data_e08d5796d5ace6d79f4c0f56d464a21d
#
_entry.id   e08d5796d5ace6d79f4c0f56d464a21d
#
_cell.length_a   1.000
_cell.length_b   1.000
_cell.length_c   1.000
_cell.angle_alpha   90.00
_cell.angle_beta   90.00
_cell.angle_gamma   90.00
#
_symmetry.space_group_name_H-M   'P 1'
#
loop_
_entity.id
_entity.type
_entity.pdbx_description
1 polymer ?
#
loop_
_entity_poly.entity_id
_entity_poly.type
_entity_poly.pdbx_seq_one_letter_code
_entity_poly.pdbx_strand_id
1 'polypeptide(L)'
;MSNWFPLLNTTHYSLLKGFSKPDDLAKKCVANGYKACGIVDHKSISGAVTHFKACKAAGIKPVIGCEFDNYILIAKNHDGWLDLIESVSSLDEEGKIPTDLAKRIFARKHLICISKKKFDQDSYAHCDELPRSVICNKGDDTLYKILSCVGNNTTMYKAKAMMDKKDKDMPESLRHAFSDSTKHVLDKDESSKLDDTILEEIYNKVEEFDILNKPMLPKFECPRGLTEEAYLKELCEAGWNKLLKETGKIDDPDKEQEYRDRFEEEFEVIKGADLFGYFLIVQDIIRFVNDSGWLSGPGRGSAAGCLISYLVGITQIDPLQFDLLFSRFYNAGRNTKDHVSLPDIDMDVPTQHRDDVISYLKEKYGNDRVSQMLTFGRLQGRSALKEVLRVFNACSFAEMNAITKRLPNEAEISDHLAEMDEEDRSIIRWALLNRSKDLIDFCSIREDGSLDGEYAEFFDLAIRLEGTFKTQGKHAAGVVISAQPLHKVCPMVKQRDINSEKIAGLEMADLEALGHVKFDVLGINLLDKLMKIEDIING
;
A
#
# COMPACT_ATOMS: atom_id res chain seq x y z
N MET A 1 9.51 -15.04 33.99
CA MET A 1 8.57 -15.29 32.86
C MET A 1 9.41 -15.26 31.60
N SER A 2 9.30 -16.26 30.74
CA SER A 2 10.02 -16.29 29.46
C SER A 2 9.68 -15.05 28.64
N ASN A 3 10.69 -14.39 28.08
CA ASN A 3 10.55 -13.26 27.16
C ASN A 3 10.54 -13.73 25.68
N TRP A 4 10.25 -15.00 25.47
CA TRP A 4 10.11 -15.56 24.14
C TRP A 4 9.04 -14.79 23.33
N PHE A 5 9.33 -14.51 22.08
CA PHE A 5 8.40 -13.93 21.13
C PHE A 5 8.72 -14.43 19.71
N PRO A 6 7.73 -14.48 18.80
CA PRO A 6 7.98 -14.88 17.42
C PRO A 6 8.70 -13.77 16.68
N LEU A 7 9.99 -13.97 16.38
CA LEU A 7 10.85 -12.98 15.72
C LEU A 7 10.80 -13.11 14.21
N LEU A 8 11.01 -14.32 13.67
CA LEU A 8 11.18 -14.55 12.24
C LEU A 8 9.84 -14.93 11.58
N ASN A 9 8.91 -13.99 11.49
CA ASN A 9 7.64 -14.20 10.80
C ASN A 9 7.72 -13.62 9.38
N THR A 10 7.46 -14.47 8.39
CA THR A 10 7.32 -14.06 6.99
C THR A 10 5.84 -13.82 6.70
N THR A 11 5.50 -12.63 6.21
CA THR A 11 4.10 -12.24 5.97
C THR A 11 3.70 -12.39 4.50
N HIS A 12 2.44 -12.09 4.20
CA HIS A 12 1.94 -12.07 2.82
C HIS A 12 2.58 -10.97 1.94
N TYR A 13 3.35 -10.03 2.53
CA TYR A 13 4.18 -9.07 1.80
C TYR A 13 5.39 -9.74 1.13
N SER A 14 5.81 -10.91 1.59
CA SER A 14 6.68 -11.83 0.84
C SER A 14 5.82 -12.64 -0.11
N LEU A 15 5.48 -12.06 -1.27
CA LEU A 15 4.48 -12.57 -2.21
C LEU A 15 4.59 -14.08 -2.45
N LEU A 16 3.52 -14.80 -2.13
CA LEU A 16 3.38 -16.26 -2.31
C LEU A 16 4.38 -17.11 -1.50
N LYS A 17 5.09 -16.50 -0.52
CA LYS A 17 6.05 -17.16 0.38
C LYS A 17 5.60 -17.17 1.84
N GLY A 18 4.63 -16.35 2.21
CA GLY A 18 4.01 -16.29 3.53
C GLY A 18 2.50 -16.06 3.41
N PHE A 19 1.76 -16.49 4.42
CA PHE A 19 0.30 -16.34 4.48
C PHE A 19 -0.13 -15.42 5.64
N SER A 20 0.71 -15.28 6.68
CA SER A 20 0.40 -14.45 7.85
C SER A 20 0.16 -12.99 7.46
N LYS A 21 -0.91 -12.40 7.99
CA LYS A 21 -1.13 -10.95 7.93
C LYS A 21 -0.57 -10.29 9.20
N PRO A 22 -0.03 -9.06 9.15
CA PRO A 22 0.52 -8.38 10.33
C PRO A 22 -0.47 -8.24 11.49
N ASP A 23 -1.74 -7.94 11.20
CA ASP A 23 -2.79 -7.81 12.23
C ASP A 23 -3.07 -9.15 12.92
N ASP A 24 -3.15 -10.26 12.15
CA ASP A 24 -3.35 -11.60 12.69
C ASP A 24 -2.16 -12.04 13.56
N LEU A 25 -0.93 -11.68 13.14
CA LEU A 25 0.28 -11.92 13.93
C LEU A 25 0.24 -11.20 15.28
N ALA A 26 -0.14 -9.92 15.29
CA ALA A 26 -0.24 -9.13 16.52
C ALA A 26 -1.33 -9.71 17.45
N LYS A 27 -2.52 -10.01 16.92
CA LYS A 27 -3.61 -10.68 17.67
C LYS A 27 -3.16 -12.02 18.26
N LYS A 28 -2.45 -12.84 17.47
CA LYS A 28 -1.91 -14.13 17.92
C LYS A 28 -0.86 -13.99 19.03
N CYS A 29 0.00 -12.98 18.93
CA CYS A 29 0.99 -12.70 19.97
C CYS A 29 0.33 -12.33 21.30
N VAL A 30 -0.69 -11.46 21.27
CA VAL A 30 -1.46 -11.10 22.48
C VAL A 30 -2.16 -12.32 23.08
N ALA A 31 -2.82 -13.12 22.25
CA ALA A 31 -3.51 -14.33 22.70
C ALA A 31 -2.57 -15.34 23.39
N ASN A 32 -1.31 -15.39 22.95
CA ASN A 32 -0.27 -16.22 23.57
C ASN A 32 0.48 -15.53 24.74
N GLY A 33 0.16 -14.28 25.05
CA GLY A 33 0.79 -13.49 26.12
C GLY A 33 2.22 -13.05 25.80
N TYR A 34 2.60 -12.95 24.53
CA TYR A 34 3.89 -12.43 24.07
C TYR A 34 3.93 -10.91 24.13
N LYS A 35 5.09 -10.36 24.50
CA LYS A 35 5.30 -8.91 24.66
C LYS A 35 5.82 -8.21 23.41
N ALA A 36 6.21 -8.98 22.40
CA ALA A 36 6.72 -8.47 21.13
C ALA A 36 6.29 -9.37 19.97
N CYS A 37 6.32 -8.81 18.77
CA CYS A 37 6.12 -9.52 17.53
C CYS A 37 7.11 -9.01 16.48
N GLY A 38 7.83 -9.92 15.82
CA GLY A 38 8.71 -9.58 14.71
C GLY A 38 8.08 -9.84 13.35
N ILE A 39 8.51 -9.09 12.34
CA ILE A 39 8.33 -9.48 10.94
C ILE A 39 9.66 -9.42 10.20
N VAL A 40 9.84 -10.38 9.29
CA VAL A 40 11.05 -10.50 8.48
C VAL A 40 10.64 -10.98 7.09
N ASP A 41 10.30 -10.03 6.25
CA ASP A 41 9.91 -10.32 4.87
C ASP A 41 11.14 -10.37 3.94
N HIS A 42 11.04 -11.13 2.86
CA HIS A 42 12.12 -11.37 1.92
C HIS A 42 12.33 -10.19 0.99
N LYS A 43 13.48 -9.49 1.14
CA LYS A 43 13.89 -8.32 0.33
C LYS A 43 12.83 -7.21 0.27
N SER A 44 11.98 -7.14 1.30
CA SER A 44 10.89 -6.18 1.41
C SER A 44 10.66 -5.78 2.86
N ILE A 45 10.30 -4.53 3.06
CA ILE A 45 9.79 -3.98 4.33
C ILE A 45 8.43 -3.30 4.11
N SER A 46 7.74 -3.67 3.02
CA SER A 46 6.43 -3.07 2.69
C SER A 46 5.35 -3.36 3.74
N GLY A 47 5.50 -4.41 4.53
CA GLY A 47 4.61 -4.75 5.64
C GLY A 47 4.93 -4.05 6.96
N ALA A 48 6.04 -3.30 7.03
CA ALA A 48 6.54 -2.75 8.29
C ALA A 48 5.59 -1.75 8.96
N VAL A 49 4.97 -0.86 8.18
CA VAL A 49 4.07 0.17 8.70
C VAL A 49 2.79 -0.46 9.25
N THR A 50 2.16 -1.35 8.50
CA THR A 50 0.98 -2.10 8.94
C THR A 50 1.30 -2.91 10.20
N HIS A 51 2.45 -3.60 10.24
CA HIS A 51 2.89 -4.34 11.42
C HIS A 51 3.12 -3.44 12.63
N PHE A 52 3.77 -2.29 12.42
CA PHE A 52 4.01 -1.32 13.49
C PHE A 52 2.69 -0.85 14.11
N LYS A 53 1.73 -0.45 13.26
CA LYS A 53 0.38 -0.02 13.71
C LYS A 53 -0.35 -1.13 14.46
N ALA A 54 -0.34 -2.36 13.93
CA ALA A 54 -0.98 -3.52 14.55
C ALA A 54 -0.40 -3.84 15.93
N CYS A 55 0.93 -3.84 16.07
CA CYS A 55 1.59 -4.07 17.36
C CYS A 55 1.31 -2.95 18.36
N LYS A 56 1.34 -1.69 17.94
CA LYS A 56 1.02 -0.54 18.81
C LYS A 56 -0.43 -0.59 19.30
N ALA A 57 -1.38 -0.88 18.41
CA ALA A 57 -2.79 -1.06 18.79
C ALA A 57 -3.00 -2.24 19.75
N ALA A 58 -2.21 -3.30 19.61
CA ALA A 58 -2.24 -4.47 20.47
C ALA A 58 -1.44 -4.31 21.79
N GLY A 59 -0.72 -3.20 21.99
CA GLY A 59 0.08 -2.93 23.19
C GLY A 59 1.32 -3.81 23.31
N ILE A 60 1.88 -4.30 22.20
CA ILE A 60 3.11 -5.11 22.16
C ILE A 60 4.21 -4.40 21.35
N LYS A 61 5.47 -4.78 21.62
CA LYS A 61 6.64 -4.18 20.95
C LYS A 61 6.72 -4.66 19.50
N PRO A 62 6.71 -3.75 18.49
CA PRO A 62 7.01 -4.11 17.11
C PRO A 62 8.50 -4.35 16.95
N VAL A 63 8.88 -5.44 16.28
CA VAL A 63 10.25 -5.72 15.86
C VAL A 63 10.27 -5.83 14.34
N ILE A 64 11.04 -4.94 13.69
CA ILE A 64 11.04 -4.80 12.23
C ILE A 64 12.36 -5.29 11.69
N GLY A 65 12.31 -6.24 10.76
CA GLY A 65 13.47 -6.78 10.06
C GLY A 65 13.21 -6.99 8.58
N CYS A 66 14.27 -7.36 7.88
CA CYS A 66 14.23 -7.74 6.47
C CYS A 66 15.20 -8.90 6.23
N GLU A 67 14.74 -9.88 5.45
CA GLU A 67 15.56 -11.00 5.04
C GLU A 67 16.23 -10.74 3.69
N PHE A 68 17.54 -10.87 3.66
CA PHE A 68 18.37 -10.87 2.44
C PHE A 68 18.96 -12.28 2.20
N ASP A 69 19.65 -12.48 1.08
CA ASP A 69 20.17 -13.82 0.73
C ASP A 69 21.10 -14.40 1.80
N ASN A 70 21.95 -13.56 2.41
CA ASN A 70 22.96 -13.99 3.39
C ASN A 70 22.65 -13.60 4.83
N TYR A 71 21.75 -12.64 5.05
CA TYR A 71 21.51 -12.02 6.36
C TYR A 71 20.04 -11.77 6.58
N ILE A 72 19.67 -11.72 7.86
CA ILE A 72 18.46 -11.06 8.33
C ILE A 72 18.92 -9.85 9.13
N LEU A 73 18.42 -8.68 8.79
CA LEU A 73 18.72 -7.42 9.46
C LEU A 73 17.49 -6.95 10.23
N ILE A 74 17.69 -6.57 11.50
CA ILE A 74 16.63 -6.10 12.39
C ILE A 74 16.99 -4.71 12.89
N ALA A 75 16.07 -3.76 12.79
CA ALA A 75 16.24 -2.41 13.30
C ALA A 75 16.26 -2.39 14.83
N LYS A 76 17.27 -1.74 15.43
CA LYS A 76 17.32 -1.50 16.88
C LYS A 76 16.54 -0.26 17.29
N ASN A 77 16.55 0.75 16.44
CA ASN A 77 16.00 2.08 16.69
C ASN A 77 15.61 2.75 15.36
N HIS A 78 15.23 4.01 15.41
CA HIS A 78 14.83 4.77 14.23
C HIS A 78 15.96 4.84 13.16
N ASP A 79 17.21 5.01 13.54
CA ASP A 79 18.33 5.00 12.58
C ASP A 79 18.47 3.62 11.92
N GLY A 80 18.24 2.54 12.67
CA GLY A 80 18.18 1.19 12.11
C GLY A 80 17.01 0.99 11.13
N TRP A 81 15.88 1.62 11.36
CA TRP A 81 14.78 1.65 10.40
C TRP A 81 15.21 2.34 9.08
N LEU A 82 15.89 3.48 9.16
CA LEU A 82 16.44 4.18 7.98
C LEU A 82 17.51 3.34 7.26
N ASP A 83 18.35 2.62 8.00
CA ASP A 83 19.35 1.69 7.44
C ASP A 83 18.66 0.51 6.72
N LEU A 84 17.52 0.01 7.18
CA LEU A 84 16.71 -0.99 6.46
C LEU A 84 16.13 -0.42 5.17
N ILE A 85 15.60 0.80 5.20
CA ILE A 85 15.11 1.50 4.00
C ILE A 85 16.23 1.63 2.98
N GLU A 86 17.40 2.12 3.38
CA GLU A 86 18.57 2.28 2.51
C GLU A 86 19.00 0.93 1.93
N SER A 87 18.99 -0.14 2.75
CA SER A 87 19.35 -1.50 2.34
C SER A 87 18.42 -2.04 1.24
N VAL A 88 17.11 -1.95 1.44
CA VAL A 88 16.09 -2.42 0.47
C VAL A 88 16.12 -1.55 -0.79
N SER A 89 16.23 -0.23 -0.63
CA SER A 89 16.24 0.71 -1.75
C SER A 89 17.46 0.56 -2.65
N SER A 90 18.55 0.04 -2.13
CA SER A 90 19.83 -0.10 -2.85
C SER A 90 20.07 -1.47 -3.46
N LEU A 91 19.12 -2.41 -3.36
CA LEU A 91 19.27 -3.74 -3.94
C LEU A 91 19.60 -3.64 -5.44
N ASP A 92 20.63 -4.38 -5.86
CA ASP A 92 21.05 -4.50 -7.27
C ASP A 92 20.09 -5.41 -8.08
N GLU A 93 20.46 -5.71 -9.32
CA GLU A 93 19.66 -6.55 -10.21
C GLU A 93 19.55 -8.00 -9.73
N GLU A 94 20.54 -8.48 -9.00
CA GLU A 94 20.54 -9.81 -8.40
C GLU A 94 19.81 -9.82 -7.04
N GLY A 95 19.35 -8.66 -6.56
CA GLY A 95 18.69 -8.49 -5.25
C GLY A 95 19.68 -8.58 -4.10
N LYS A 96 20.92 -8.13 -4.28
CA LYS A 96 21.95 -8.06 -3.25
C LYS A 96 22.18 -6.62 -2.82
N ILE A 97 22.55 -6.42 -1.55
CA ILE A 97 23.02 -5.12 -1.07
C ILE A 97 24.45 -4.92 -1.63
N PRO A 98 24.76 -3.77 -2.28
CA PRO A 98 26.11 -3.47 -2.73
C PRO A 98 27.14 -3.57 -1.59
N THR A 99 28.29 -4.19 -1.84
CA THR A 99 29.27 -4.53 -0.80
C THR A 99 29.74 -3.32 0.01
N ASP A 100 29.97 -2.18 -0.64
CA ASP A 100 30.44 -0.97 0.03
C ASP A 100 29.34 -0.34 0.90
N LEU A 101 28.08 -0.45 0.48
CA LEU A 101 26.95 -0.03 1.28
C LEU A 101 26.77 -0.94 2.49
N ALA A 102 26.84 -2.25 2.30
CA ALA A 102 26.75 -3.23 3.39
C ALA A 102 27.80 -2.95 4.47
N LYS A 103 29.06 -2.72 4.10
CA LYS A 103 30.14 -2.35 5.04
C LYS A 103 29.81 -1.08 5.82
N ARG A 104 29.28 -0.05 5.15
CA ARG A 104 28.89 1.21 5.82
C ARG A 104 27.76 1.01 6.81
N ILE A 105 26.70 0.29 6.41
CA ILE A 105 25.53 0.01 7.25
C ILE A 105 25.92 -0.80 8.48
N PHE A 106 26.71 -1.86 8.32
CA PHE A 106 27.20 -2.65 9.47
C PHE A 106 28.08 -1.86 10.42
N ALA A 107 28.92 -0.95 9.90
CA ALA A 107 29.76 -0.07 10.72
C ALA A 107 28.96 0.89 11.62
N ARG A 108 27.73 1.27 11.23
CA ARG A 108 26.84 2.16 12.02
C ARG A 108 26.28 1.49 13.27
N LYS A 109 26.22 0.16 13.33
CA LYS A 109 25.74 -0.66 14.47
C LYS A 109 24.27 -0.42 14.90
N HIS A 110 23.46 0.17 14.03
CA HIS A 110 22.03 0.41 14.28
C HIS A 110 21.17 -0.83 14.02
N LEU A 111 21.74 -1.88 13.45
CA LEU A 111 21.07 -3.12 13.11
C LEU A 111 21.59 -4.29 13.94
N ILE A 112 20.72 -5.29 14.15
CA ILE A 112 21.11 -6.63 14.56
C ILE A 112 21.20 -7.47 13.30
N CYS A 113 22.34 -8.14 13.11
CA CYS A 113 22.55 -9.04 11.96
C CYS A 113 22.44 -10.50 12.43
N ILE A 114 21.55 -11.26 11.79
CA ILE A 114 21.41 -12.70 11.97
C ILE A 114 21.92 -13.36 10.68
N SER A 115 22.96 -14.18 10.77
CA SER A 115 23.55 -14.84 9.61
C SER A 115 22.71 -16.01 9.12
N LYS A 116 22.66 -16.21 7.80
CA LYS A 116 22.15 -17.43 7.15
C LYS A 116 23.26 -18.42 6.82
N LYS A 117 24.52 -18.06 7.07
CA LYS A 117 25.70 -18.91 6.88
C LYS A 117 26.36 -19.22 8.23
N LYS A 118 26.70 -20.47 8.45
CA LYS A 118 27.51 -20.86 9.61
C LYS A 118 28.88 -20.16 9.55
N PHE A 119 29.33 -19.56 10.69
CA PHE A 119 30.62 -18.92 10.87
C PHE A 119 30.81 -17.52 10.24
N ASP A 120 29.80 -16.67 10.29
CA ASP A 120 29.99 -15.24 10.04
C ASP A 120 30.35 -14.53 11.36
N GLN A 121 31.58 -14.01 11.45
CA GLN A 121 32.09 -13.36 12.69
C GLN A 121 31.34 -12.07 13.05
N ASP A 122 30.67 -11.45 12.08
CA ASP A 122 29.91 -10.21 12.27
C ASP A 122 28.44 -10.46 12.62
N SER A 123 27.99 -11.74 12.65
CA SER A 123 26.61 -12.08 12.97
C SER A 123 26.39 -12.26 14.47
N TYR A 124 25.20 -11.85 14.92
CA TYR A 124 24.76 -12.01 16.30
C TYR A 124 24.27 -13.43 16.60
N ALA A 125 23.58 -14.06 15.67
CA ALA A 125 23.05 -15.41 15.76
C ALA A 125 22.99 -16.05 14.37
N HIS A 126 22.76 -17.38 14.33
CA HIS A 126 22.49 -18.10 13.11
C HIS A 126 20.97 -18.28 12.94
N CYS A 127 20.45 -18.19 11.71
CA CYS A 127 19.00 -18.23 11.49
C CYS A 127 18.36 -19.59 11.83
N ASP A 128 19.14 -20.71 11.76
CA ASP A 128 18.66 -22.04 12.11
C ASP A 128 18.46 -22.23 13.63
N GLU A 129 18.99 -21.32 14.46
CA GLU A 129 18.83 -21.32 15.91
C GLU A 129 17.50 -20.70 16.35
N LEU A 130 16.77 -20.08 15.42
CA LEU A 130 15.57 -19.32 15.70
C LEU A 130 14.37 -19.90 14.94
N PRO A 131 13.22 -20.11 15.61
CA PRO A 131 11.99 -20.55 14.96
C PRO A 131 11.51 -19.54 13.92
N ARG A 132 11.07 -20.06 12.77
CA ARG A 132 10.50 -19.28 11.67
C ARG A 132 9.06 -19.65 11.45
N SER A 133 8.18 -18.68 11.24
CA SER A 133 6.81 -18.92 10.81
C SER A 133 6.48 -18.24 9.47
N VAL A 134 5.57 -18.84 8.72
CA VAL A 134 5.01 -18.35 7.47
C VAL A 134 3.48 -18.34 7.49
N ILE A 135 2.89 -18.90 8.54
CA ILE A 135 1.45 -18.95 8.83
C ILE A 135 1.21 -18.60 10.30
N CYS A 136 0.04 -18.03 10.62
CA CYS A 136 -0.32 -17.76 12.01
C CYS A 136 -0.75 -18.99 12.78
N ASN A 137 -1.59 -19.83 12.21
CA ASN A 137 -2.23 -20.95 12.89
C ASN A 137 -1.91 -22.28 12.24
N LYS A 138 -1.90 -23.36 13.02
CA LYS A 138 -1.70 -24.74 12.52
C LYS A 138 -2.68 -25.12 11.40
N GLY A 139 -3.93 -24.64 11.49
CA GLY A 139 -4.97 -24.88 10.49
C GLY A 139 -4.76 -24.22 9.13
N ASP A 140 -3.72 -23.35 8.96
CA ASP A 140 -3.46 -22.61 7.73
C ASP A 140 -2.46 -23.31 6.79
N ASP A 141 -1.96 -24.50 7.16
CA ASP A 141 -0.94 -25.24 6.38
C ASP A 141 -1.42 -25.53 4.94
N THR A 142 -2.67 -25.91 4.75
CA THR A 142 -3.25 -26.12 3.41
C THR A 142 -3.26 -24.84 2.58
N LEU A 143 -3.56 -23.69 3.18
CA LEU A 143 -3.57 -22.39 2.50
C LEU A 143 -2.16 -22.00 2.05
N TYR A 144 -1.15 -22.24 2.89
CA TYR A 144 0.25 -22.00 2.52
C TYR A 144 0.71 -22.91 1.37
N LYS A 145 0.30 -24.20 1.37
CA LYS A 145 0.53 -25.11 0.24
C LYS A 145 -0.11 -24.62 -1.04
N ILE A 146 -1.36 -24.12 -0.98
CA ILE A 146 -2.04 -23.52 -2.14
C ILE A 146 -1.25 -22.33 -2.67
N LEU A 147 -0.86 -21.38 -1.81
CA LEU A 147 -0.07 -20.21 -2.22
C LEU A 147 1.27 -20.61 -2.86
N SER A 148 1.95 -21.58 -2.29
CA SER A 148 3.20 -22.10 -2.84
C SER A 148 2.99 -22.74 -4.21
N CYS A 149 1.88 -23.47 -4.41
CA CYS A 149 1.51 -24.01 -5.72
C CYS A 149 1.16 -22.91 -6.72
N VAL A 150 0.47 -21.85 -6.30
CA VAL A 150 0.17 -20.67 -7.14
C VAL A 150 1.46 -20.01 -7.60
N GLY A 151 2.39 -19.77 -6.68
CA GLY A 151 3.68 -19.14 -6.96
C GLY A 151 4.58 -19.92 -7.93
N ASN A 152 4.45 -21.23 -7.94
CA ASN A 152 5.22 -22.12 -8.82
C ASN A 152 4.41 -22.64 -10.01
N ASN A 153 3.24 -22.09 -10.26
CA ASN A 153 2.33 -22.47 -11.34
C ASN A 153 2.10 -24.00 -11.43
N THR A 154 1.90 -24.67 -10.31
CA THR A 154 1.74 -26.12 -10.20
C THR A 154 0.42 -26.49 -9.50
N THR A 155 0.17 -27.80 -9.33
CA THR A 155 -0.99 -28.33 -8.61
C THR A 155 -0.54 -29.07 -7.35
N MET A 156 -1.46 -29.23 -6.39
CA MET A 156 -1.22 -29.99 -5.15
C MET A 156 -0.72 -31.42 -5.44
N TYR A 157 -1.34 -32.07 -6.43
CA TYR A 157 -0.96 -33.42 -6.83
C TYR A 157 0.49 -33.49 -7.35
N LYS A 158 0.87 -32.58 -8.26
CA LYS A 158 2.22 -32.53 -8.81
C LYS A 158 3.26 -32.21 -7.75
N ALA A 159 2.99 -31.21 -6.90
CA ALA A 159 3.89 -30.85 -5.81
C ALA A 159 4.11 -32.01 -4.83
N LYS A 160 3.02 -32.72 -4.44
CA LYS A 160 3.12 -33.91 -3.59
C LYS A 160 3.94 -35.03 -4.26
N ALA A 161 3.70 -35.29 -5.55
CA ALA A 161 4.46 -36.30 -6.29
C ALA A 161 5.96 -35.97 -6.40
N MET A 162 6.34 -34.69 -6.52
CA MET A 162 7.75 -34.25 -6.46
C MET A 162 8.36 -34.49 -5.08
N MET A 163 7.61 -34.20 -4.01
CA MET A 163 8.05 -34.40 -2.63
C MET A 163 8.28 -35.90 -2.34
N ASP A 164 7.31 -36.77 -2.71
CA ASP A 164 7.37 -38.21 -2.51
C ASP A 164 8.56 -38.86 -3.24
N LYS A 165 8.89 -38.34 -4.44
CA LYS A 165 10.04 -38.77 -5.23
C LYS A 165 11.38 -38.18 -4.78
N LYS A 166 11.39 -37.27 -3.80
CA LYS A 166 12.56 -36.48 -3.37
C LYS A 166 13.24 -35.78 -4.56
N ASP A 167 12.42 -35.18 -5.42
CA ASP A 167 12.86 -34.53 -6.64
C ASP A 167 13.86 -33.39 -6.31
N LYS A 168 15.05 -33.45 -6.91
CA LYS A 168 16.11 -32.45 -6.68
C LYS A 168 15.77 -31.09 -7.28
N ASP A 169 14.97 -31.08 -8.35
CA ASP A 169 14.56 -29.89 -9.07
C ASP A 169 13.30 -29.24 -8.45
N MET A 170 12.77 -29.81 -7.37
CA MET A 170 11.64 -29.24 -6.63
C MET A 170 12.03 -27.85 -6.08
N PRO A 171 11.28 -26.79 -6.39
CA PRO A 171 11.51 -25.44 -5.84
C PRO A 171 11.53 -25.45 -4.30
N GLU A 172 12.43 -24.66 -3.71
CA GLU A 172 12.59 -24.58 -2.26
C GLU A 172 11.30 -24.19 -1.53
N SER A 173 10.53 -23.25 -2.10
CA SER A 173 9.24 -22.84 -1.54
C SER A 173 8.22 -24.00 -1.48
N LEU A 174 8.16 -24.85 -2.51
CA LEU A 174 7.32 -26.05 -2.49
C LEU A 174 7.85 -27.08 -1.51
N ARG A 175 9.16 -27.31 -1.50
CA ARG A 175 9.78 -28.23 -0.54
C ARG A 175 9.48 -27.85 0.90
N HIS A 176 9.60 -26.56 1.22
CA HIS A 176 9.23 -26.05 2.54
C HIS A 176 7.75 -26.22 2.83
N ALA A 177 6.85 -25.86 1.88
CA ALA A 177 5.40 -25.96 2.07
C ALA A 177 4.92 -27.40 2.32
N PHE A 178 5.53 -28.38 1.66
CA PHE A 178 5.15 -29.79 1.77
C PHE A 178 5.98 -30.61 2.77
N SER A 179 6.95 -30.00 3.46
CA SER A 179 7.70 -30.63 4.55
C SER A 179 6.87 -30.74 5.83
N ASP A 180 7.33 -31.58 6.76
CA ASP A 180 6.74 -31.73 8.10
C ASP A 180 7.28 -30.69 9.11
N SER A 181 8.04 -29.69 8.65
CA SER A 181 8.58 -28.63 9.52
C SER A 181 7.47 -27.78 10.11
N THR A 182 7.69 -27.26 11.32
CA THR A 182 6.80 -26.27 11.94
C THR A 182 6.81 -24.97 11.15
N LYS A 183 5.62 -24.46 10.80
CA LYS A 183 5.43 -23.29 9.96
C LYS A 183 4.57 -22.21 10.60
N HIS A 184 3.88 -22.53 11.70
CA HIS A 184 2.97 -21.63 12.41
C HIS A 184 3.70 -20.89 13.53
N VAL A 185 3.10 -19.79 13.98
CA VAL A 185 3.52 -19.10 15.20
C VAL A 185 3.31 -20.04 16.37
N LEU A 186 4.39 -20.38 17.09
CA LEU A 186 4.35 -21.30 18.23
C LEU A 186 3.40 -20.77 19.31
N ASP A 187 2.65 -21.66 19.93
CA ASP A 187 1.90 -21.34 21.13
C ASP A 187 2.81 -21.32 22.38
N LYS A 188 2.23 -20.97 23.53
CA LYS A 188 2.98 -20.82 24.77
C LYS A 188 3.59 -22.15 25.25
N ASP A 189 2.90 -23.27 25.04
CA ASP A 189 3.40 -24.58 25.46
C ASP A 189 4.53 -25.07 24.57
N GLU A 190 4.46 -24.78 23.27
CA GLU A 190 5.51 -25.10 22.31
C GLU A 190 6.76 -24.23 22.54
N SER A 191 6.57 -22.92 22.72
CA SER A 191 7.67 -21.97 22.91
C SER A 191 8.40 -22.14 24.25
N SER A 192 7.70 -22.58 25.30
CA SER A 192 8.30 -22.80 26.62
C SER A 192 9.36 -23.90 26.67
N LYS A 193 9.43 -24.72 25.62
CA LYS A 193 10.42 -25.80 25.47
C LYS A 193 11.69 -25.37 24.75
N LEU A 194 11.74 -24.12 24.26
CA LEU A 194 12.85 -23.58 23.51
C LEU A 194 13.73 -22.68 24.40
N ASP A 195 15.01 -22.59 24.05
CA ASP A 195 15.92 -21.61 24.63
C ASP A 195 15.53 -20.20 24.12
N ASP A 196 15.24 -19.28 25.02
CA ASP A 196 14.85 -17.91 24.72
C ASP A 196 15.97 -16.88 24.89
N THR A 197 17.19 -17.31 25.24
CA THR A 197 18.32 -16.43 25.55
C THR A 197 18.61 -15.44 24.43
N ILE A 198 18.68 -15.92 23.18
CA ILE A 198 18.95 -15.06 22.01
C ILE A 198 17.79 -14.08 21.78
N LEU A 199 16.55 -14.53 21.92
CA LEU A 199 15.36 -13.70 21.72
C LEU A 199 15.24 -12.64 22.81
N GLU A 200 15.54 -12.99 24.06
CA GLU A 200 15.56 -12.03 25.17
C GLU A 200 16.62 -10.95 24.95
N GLU A 201 17.81 -11.32 24.49
CA GLU A 201 18.83 -10.34 24.17
C GLU A 201 18.43 -9.43 23.00
N ILE A 202 17.79 -9.97 21.95
CA ILE A 202 17.26 -9.17 20.83
C ILE A 202 16.17 -8.23 21.35
N TYR A 203 15.23 -8.71 22.16
CA TYR A 203 14.18 -7.91 22.76
C TYR A 203 14.73 -6.70 23.53
N ASN A 204 15.81 -6.91 24.31
CA ASN A 204 16.46 -5.87 25.10
C ASN A 204 17.27 -4.89 24.26
N LYS A 205 17.80 -5.32 23.10
CA LYS A 205 18.57 -4.46 22.17
C LYS A 205 17.70 -3.61 21.25
N VAL A 206 16.46 -4.02 21.03
CA VAL A 206 15.50 -3.22 20.25
C VAL A 206 14.89 -2.17 21.16
N GLU A 207 15.14 -0.90 20.86
CA GLU A 207 14.62 0.26 21.58
C GLU A 207 13.12 0.47 21.23
N GLU A 208 12.44 1.30 22.01
CA GLU A 208 11.15 1.84 21.60
C GLU A 208 11.38 3.05 20.70
N PHE A 209 10.86 3.00 19.48
CA PHE A 209 10.95 4.10 18.52
C PHE A 209 9.65 4.17 17.69
N ASP A 210 9.45 5.30 17.04
CA ASP A 210 8.32 5.50 16.14
C ASP A 210 8.82 5.63 14.70
N ILE A 211 8.07 5.08 13.77
CA ILE A 211 8.32 5.20 12.32
C ILE A 211 7.30 6.10 11.63
N LEU A 212 6.21 6.46 12.32
CA LEU A 212 5.13 7.27 11.77
C LEU A 212 5.52 8.76 11.81
N ASN A 213 5.12 9.49 10.77
CA ASN A 213 5.41 10.91 10.63
C ASN A 213 4.17 11.68 10.19
N LYS A 214 4.14 12.97 10.52
CA LYS A 214 3.16 13.90 9.96
C LYS A 214 3.47 14.18 8.50
N PRO A 215 2.46 14.55 7.68
CA PRO A 215 2.68 14.93 6.30
C PRO A 215 3.76 16.00 6.16
N MET A 216 4.72 15.74 5.28
CA MET A 216 5.84 16.63 4.98
C MET A 216 5.78 17.01 3.50
N LEU A 217 5.21 18.16 3.21
CA LEU A 217 5.17 18.70 1.86
C LEU A 217 6.58 19.14 1.42
N PRO A 218 6.96 18.89 0.17
CA PRO A 218 8.12 19.56 -0.42
C PRO A 218 7.87 21.06 -0.46
N LYS A 219 8.92 21.85 -0.21
CA LYS A 219 8.82 23.32 -0.29
C LYS A 219 8.56 23.74 -1.73
N PHE A 220 7.54 24.53 -1.94
CA PHE A 220 7.29 25.16 -3.23
C PHE A 220 8.16 26.41 -3.41
N GLU A 221 8.90 26.50 -4.50
CA GLU A 221 9.72 27.67 -4.81
C GLU A 221 8.85 28.78 -5.43
N CYS A 222 8.45 29.74 -4.61
CA CYS A 222 7.65 30.86 -5.05
C CYS A 222 8.49 31.88 -5.83
N PRO A 223 7.94 32.48 -6.91
CA PRO A 223 8.63 33.53 -7.68
C PRO A 223 8.88 34.75 -6.80
N ARG A 224 9.89 35.55 -7.16
CA ARG A 224 10.23 36.84 -6.52
C ARG A 224 10.46 36.77 -5.01
N GLY A 225 10.72 35.57 -4.45
CA GLY A 225 10.94 35.37 -3.02
C GLY A 225 9.69 35.56 -2.15
N LEU A 226 8.50 35.45 -2.74
CA LEU A 226 7.23 35.47 -1.99
C LEU A 226 7.10 34.25 -1.05
N THR A 227 6.29 34.44 -0.01
CA THR A 227 5.82 33.28 0.78
C THR A 227 4.75 32.52 -0.01
N GLU A 228 4.53 31.24 0.33
CA GLU A 228 3.47 30.42 -0.29
C GLU A 228 2.09 31.04 -0.10
N GLU A 229 1.79 31.59 1.08
CA GLU A 229 0.56 32.35 1.36
C GLU A 229 0.39 33.52 0.43
N ALA A 230 1.43 34.39 0.30
CA ALA A 230 1.36 35.57 -0.53
C ALA A 230 1.21 35.23 -2.01
N TYR A 231 1.90 34.17 -2.47
CA TYR A 231 1.83 33.76 -3.87
C TYR A 231 0.48 33.13 -4.22
N LEU A 232 -0.07 32.26 -3.34
CA LEU A 232 -1.41 31.70 -3.55
C LEU A 232 -2.46 32.82 -3.60
N LYS A 233 -2.37 33.79 -2.71
CA LYS A 233 -3.27 34.96 -2.70
C LYS A 233 -3.21 35.76 -4.00
N GLU A 234 -2.01 36.01 -4.52
CA GLU A 234 -1.81 36.68 -5.82
C GLU A 234 -2.47 35.92 -6.98
N LEU A 235 -2.33 34.57 -6.99
CA LEU A 235 -2.98 33.75 -8.00
C LEU A 235 -4.51 33.79 -7.88
N CYS A 236 -5.03 33.77 -6.64
CA CYS A 236 -6.47 33.96 -6.40
C CYS A 236 -6.98 35.30 -6.87
N GLU A 237 -6.25 36.41 -6.64
CA GLU A 237 -6.60 37.73 -7.11
C GLU A 237 -6.63 37.83 -8.65
N ALA A 238 -5.68 37.17 -9.32
CA ALA A 238 -5.68 37.08 -10.77
C ALA A 238 -6.91 36.33 -11.30
N GLY A 239 -7.22 35.18 -10.68
CA GLY A 239 -8.43 34.40 -10.99
C GLY A 239 -9.72 35.17 -10.69
N TRP A 240 -9.78 35.88 -9.56
CA TRP A 240 -10.91 36.73 -9.21
C TRP A 240 -11.24 37.75 -10.31
N ASN A 241 -10.22 38.42 -10.82
CA ASN A 241 -10.41 39.39 -11.89
C ASN A 241 -10.86 38.71 -13.18
N LYS A 242 -10.16 37.67 -13.63
CA LYS A 242 -10.40 36.97 -14.89
C LYS A 242 -11.71 36.18 -14.93
N LEU A 243 -12.00 35.43 -13.87
CA LEU A 243 -13.10 34.42 -13.86
C LEU A 243 -14.41 34.98 -13.30
N LEU A 244 -14.35 36.02 -12.48
CA LEU A 244 -15.54 36.57 -11.83
C LEU A 244 -15.87 37.97 -12.35
N LYS A 245 -14.93 38.96 -12.31
CA LYS A 245 -15.19 40.32 -12.74
C LYS A 245 -15.34 40.46 -14.26
N GLU A 246 -14.38 39.97 -15.04
CA GLU A 246 -14.43 40.09 -16.51
C GLU A 246 -15.58 39.31 -17.13
N THR A 247 -16.10 38.27 -16.44
CA THR A 247 -17.25 37.49 -16.88
C THR A 247 -18.60 38.02 -16.39
N GLY A 248 -18.62 39.07 -15.56
CA GLY A 248 -19.83 39.68 -15.01
C GLY A 248 -20.53 38.83 -13.92
N LYS A 249 -19.88 37.84 -13.39
CA LYS A 249 -20.48 36.93 -12.38
C LYS A 249 -20.74 37.61 -11.03
N ILE A 250 -19.96 38.65 -10.72
CA ILE A 250 -20.00 39.40 -9.47
C ILE A 250 -20.32 40.90 -9.71
N ASP A 251 -21.07 41.21 -10.76
CA ASP A 251 -21.55 42.56 -11.01
C ASP A 251 -22.60 43.04 -9.98
N ASP A 252 -23.30 42.06 -9.37
CA ASP A 252 -24.21 42.27 -8.26
C ASP A 252 -23.43 42.34 -6.93
N PRO A 253 -23.54 43.45 -6.15
CA PRO A 253 -22.84 43.60 -4.88
C PRO A 253 -23.14 42.48 -3.85
N ASP A 254 -24.35 41.94 -3.82
CA ASP A 254 -24.73 40.88 -2.90
C ASP A 254 -24.01 39.56 -3.30
N LYS A 255 -23.90 39.31 -4.60
CA LYS A 255 -23.11 38.17 -5.11
C LYS A 255 -21.63 38.38 -4.88
N GLU A 256 -21.08 39.56 -5.13
CA GLU A 256 -19.69 39.84 -4.81
C GLU A 256 -19.38 39.56 -3.34
N GLN A 257 -20.26 39.93 -2.44
CA GLN A 257 -20.10 39.70 -1.01
C GLN A 257 -20.15 38.19 -0.69
N GLU A 258 -21.06 37.43 -1.30
CA GLU A 258 -21.15 35.96 -1.14
C GLU A 258 -19.84 35.28 -1.52
N TYR A 259 -19.24 35.65 -2.67
CA TYR A 259 -17.95 35.10 -3.10
C TYR A 259 -16.79 35.51 -2.18
N ARG A 260 -16.81 36.73 -1.63
CA ARG A 260 -15.79 37.22 -0.68
C ARG A 260 -15.86 36.45 0.63
N ASP A 261 -17.04 36.28 1.19
CA ASP A 261 -17.25 35.56 2.44
C ASP A 261 -16.77 34.12 2.29
N ARG A 262 -17.10 33.45 1.17
CA ARG A 262 -16.65 32.12 0.84
C ARG A 262 -15.13 32.02 0.67
N PHE A 263 -14.53 33.00 0.00
CA PHE A 263 -13.07 33.06 -0.18
C PHE A 263 -12.35 33.18 1.17
N GLU A 264 -12.81 34.06 2.03
CA GLU A 264 -12.21 34.26 3.35
C GLU A 264 -12.34 33.03 4.21
N GLU A 265 -13.53 32.39 4.23
CA GLU A 265 -13.74 31.10 4.92
C GLU A 265 -12.72 30.05 4.47
N GLU A 266 -12.62 29.81 3.17
CA GLU A 266 -11.72 28.79 2.62
C GLU A 266 -10.25 29.13 2.87
N PHE A 267 -9.86 30.39 2.70
CA PHE A 267 -8.48 30.83 2.86
C PHE A 267 -7.99 30.67 4.29
N GLU A 268 -8.81 31.02 5.29
CA GLU A 268 -8.47 30.83 6.70
C GLU A 268 -8.37 29.33 7.08
N VAL A 269 -9.23 28.49 6.53
CA VAL A 269 -9.16 27.04 6.74
C VAL A 269 -7.87 26.46 6.14
N ILE A 270 -7.52 26.84 4.91
CA ILE A 270 -6.28 26.42 4.22
C ILE A 270 -5.06 26.91 4.98
N LYS A 271 -5.08 28.14 5.48
CA LYS A 271 -4.02 28.72 6.33
C LYS A 271 -3.86 27.94 7.64
N GLY A 272 -4.96 27.68 8.33
CA GLY A 272 -4.96 26.93 9.60
C GLY A 272 -4.44 25.49 9.46
N ALA A 273 -4.55 24.91 8.28
CA ALA A 273 -4.09 23.57 7.94
C ALA A 273 -2.69 23.52 7.29
N ASP A 274 -2.06 24.67 7.05
CA ASP A 274 -0.75 24.80 6.37
C ASP A 274 -0.72 24.12 4.97
N LEU A 275 -1.78 24.33 4.18
CA LEU A 275 -1.97 23.67 2.88
C LEU A 275 -1.56 24.52 1.67
N PHE A 276 -0.98 25.70 1.87
CA PHE A 276 -0.61 26.60 0.76
C PHE A 276 0.33 25.92 -0.25
N GLY A 277 1.37 25.23 0.24
CA GLY A 277 2.30 24.50 -0.61
C GLY A 277 1.61 23.39 -1.41
N TYR A 278 0.64 22.67 -0.81
CA TYR A 278 -0.14 21.66 -1.50
C TYR A 278 -0.92 22.24 -2.69
N PHE A 279 -1.66 23.32 -2.48
CA PHE A 279 -2.41 24.00 -3.56
C PHE A 279 -1.49 24.52 -4.66
N LEU A 280 -0.35 25.07 -4.29
CA LEU A 280 0.62 25.59 -5.27
C LEU A 280 1.24 24.49 -6.12
N ILE A 281 1.53 23.33 -5.54
CA ILE A 281 2.04 22.17 -6.28
C ILE A 281 0.98 21.66 -7.27
N VAL A 282 -0.26 21.49 -6.82
CA VAL A 282 -1.37 21.05 -7.69
C VAL A 282 -1.64 22.04 -8.81
N GLN A 283 -1.69 23.34 -8.47
CA GLN A 283 -1.87 24.42 -9.44
C GLN A 283 -0.76 24.41 -10.50
N ASP A 284 0.47 24.23 -10.09
CA ASP A 284 1.61 24.20 -10.99
C ASP A 284 1.57 23.01 -11.97
N ILE A 285 1.11 21.84 -11.51
CA ILE A 285 0.91 20.67 -12.36
C ILE A 285 -0.16 20.97 -13.43
N ILE A 286 -1.31 21.48 -13.03
CA ILE A 286 -2.39 21.82 -13.97
C ILE A 286 -1.97 22.94 -14.92
N ARG A 287 -1.25 23.94 -14.43
CA ARG A 287 -0.68 24.99 -15.26
C ARG A 287 0.27 24.44 -16.31
N PHE A 288 1.18 23.52 -15.93
CA PHE A 288 2.10 22.88 -16.88
C PHE A 288 1.33 22.14 -17.99
N VAL A 289 0.26 21.41 -17.64
CA VAL A 289 -0.60 20.72 -18.62
C VAL A 289 -1.20 21.73 -19.61
N ASN A 290 -1.79 22.81 -19.10
CA ASN A 290 -2.46 23.83 -19.93
C ASN A 290 -1.45 24.62 -20.78
N ASP A 291 -0.31 25.03 -20.21
CA ASP A 291 0.76 25.77 -20.91
C ASP A 291 1.40 24.91 -22.02
N SER A 292 1.36 23.58 -21.89
CA SER A 292 1.80 22.65 -22.94
C SER A 292 0.80 22.50 -24.09
N GLY A 293 -0.36 23.17 -24.02
CA GLY A 293 -1.43 23.07 -25.02
C GLY A 293 -2.28 21.80 -24.85
N TRP A 294 -2.23 21.17 -23.69
CA TRP A 294 -3.04 19.98 -23.40
C TRP A 294 -4.27 20.35 -22.59
N LEU A 295 -5.32 19.50 -22.71
CA LEU A 295 -6.53 19.70 -21.92
C LEU A 295 -6.37 19.11 -20.52
N SER A 296 -6.64 19.90 -19.49
CA SER A 296 -6.87 19.39 -18.14
C SER A 296 -8.35 19.08 -17.93
N GLY A 297 -8.66 18.13 -17.03
CA GLY A 297 -10.04 17.88 -16.63
C GLY A 297 -10.67 19.07 -15.92
N PRO A 298 -12.01 19.21 -15.98
CA PRO A 298 -12.72 20.36 -15.36
C PRO A 298 -12.73 20.31 -13.83
N GLY A 299 -12.23 19.25 -13.23
CA GLY A 299 -12.36 18.93 -11.83
C GLY A 299 -13.48 17.93 -11.55
N ARG A 300 -13.28 17.07 -10.56
CA ARG A 300 -14.25 16.06 -10.13
C ARG A 300 -14.17 15.82 -8.63
N GLY A 301 -15.14 15.05 -8.11
CA GLY A 301 -15.17 14.72 -6.69
C GLY A 301 -15.40 15.95 -5.81
N SER A 302 -14.80 15.94 -4.63
CA SER A 302 -14.96 17.01 -3.64
C SER A 302 -14.19 18.30 -3.99
N ALA A 303 -13.13 18.21 -4.79
CA ALA A 303 -12.30 19.36 -5.17
C ALA A 303 -13.08 20.45 -5.92
N ALA A 304 -14.13 20.07 -6.66
CA ALA A 304 -15.04 21.01 -7.33
C ALA A 304 -15.80 21.91 -6.32
N GLY A 305 -15.86 21.56 -5.04
CA GLY A 305 -16.50 22.38 -4.00
C GLY A 305 -15.61 23.48 -3.41
N CYS A 306 -14.38 23.66 -3.92
CA CYS A 306 -13.41 24.65 -3.42
C CYS A 306 -13.31 25.84 -4.37
N LEU A 307 -13.65 27.06 -3.89
CA LEU A 307 -13.56 28.30 -4.66
C LEU A 307 -12.09 28.64 -4.96
N ILE A 308 -11.19 28.43 -4.02
CA ILE A 308 -9.76 28.68 -4.24
C ILE A 308 -9.24 27.81 -5.38
N SER A 309 -9.61 26.52 -5.43
CA SER A 309 -9.26 25.63 -6.54
C SER A 309 -9.75 26.17 -7.90
N TYR A 310 -10.96 26.73 -7.94
CA TYR A 310 -11.50 27.36 -9.14
C TYR A 310 -10.72 28.63 -9.52
N LEU A 311 -10.47 29.53 -8.56
CA LEU A 311 -9.77 30.78 -8.80
C LEU A 311 -8.33 30.58 -9.32
N VAL A 312 -7.61 29.60 -8.81
CA VAL A 312 -6.23 29.32 -9.25
C VAL A 312 -6.17 28.37 -10.46
N GLY A 313 -7.32 27.96 -11.01
CA GLY A 313 -7.41 27.15 -12.22
C GLY A 313 -7.12 25.68 -12.04
N ILE A 314 -7.15 25.15 -10.80
CA ILE A 314 -7.10 23.70 -10.52
C ILE A 314 -8.37 23.03 -11.01
N THR A 315 -9.53 23.67 -10.80
CA THR A 315 -10.82 23.23 -11.33
C THR A 315 -11.41 24.29 -12.25
N GLN A 316 -12.33 23.88 -13.14
CA GLN A 316 -13.06 24.77 -14.05
C GLN A 316 -14.54 24.93 -13.66
N ILE A 317 -14.93 24.38 -12.50
CA ILE A 317 -16.28 24.39 -11.97
C ILE A 317 -16.37 25.46 -10.89
N ASP A 318 -17.29 26.41 -11.07
CA ASP A 318 -17.59 27.44 -10.09
C ASP A 318 -18.47 26.85 -8.98
N PRO A 319 -17.96 26.67 -7.74
CA PRO A 319 -18.70 25.99 -6.69
C PRO A 319 -19.95 26.73 -6.23
N LEU A 320 -19.98 28.07 -6.29
CA LEU A 320 -21.15 28.83 -5.86
C LEU A 320 -22.28 28.73 -6.89
N GLN A 321 -21.93 28.69 -8.19
CA GLN A 321 -22.93 28.50 -9.24
C GLN A 321 -23.73 27.21 -9.10
N PHE A 322 -23.16 26.17 -8.48
CA PHE A 322 -23.75 24.85 -8.33
C PHE A 322 -24.04 24.49 -6.85
N ASP A 323 -24.05 25.45 -5.94
CA ASP A 323 -24.29 25.28 -4.50
C ASP A 323 -23.43 24.18 -3.86
N LEU A 324 -22.16 24.06 -4.29
CA LEU A 324 -21.24 23.06 -3.76
C LEU A 324 -20.62 23.50 -2.42
N LEU A 325 -20.59 22.55 -1.46
CA LEU A 325 -20.13 22.84 -0.11
C LEU A 325 -18.63 22.59 0.03
N PHE A 326 -17.88 23.58 0.53
CA PHE A 326 -16.45 23.45 0.86
C PHE A 326 -16.18 22.40 1.94
N SER A 327 -17.06 22.27 2.91
CA SER A 327 -16.94 21.29 4.00
C SER A 327 -16.91 19.83 3.52
N ARG A 328 -17.38 19.54 2.29
CA ARG A 328 -17.26 18.23 1.65
C ARG A 328 -15.86 18.00 1.06
N PHE A 329 -15.19 19.06 0.66
CA PHE A 329 -13.81 19.01 0.16
C PHE A 329 -12.82 18.90 1.32
N TYR A 330 -12.91 19.81 2.27
CA TYR A 330 -12.02 19.79 3.43
C TYR A 330 -12.75 20.15 4.72
N ASN A 331 -12.51 19.35 5.75
CA ASN A 331 -13.08 19.57 7.08
C ASN A 331 -11.98 19.46 8.14
N ALA A 332 -11.55 20.60 8.67
CA ALA A 332 -10.52 20.67 9.71
C ALA A 332 -10.88 19.89 10.99
N GLY A 333 -12.18 19.65 11.24
CA GLY A 333 -12.66 18.86 12.37
C GLY A 333 -12.31 17.37 12.30
N ARG A 334 -11.88 16.88 11.14
CA ARG A 334 -11.37 15.49 10.97
C ARG A 334 -9.91 15.35 11.36
N ASN A 335 -9.18 16.46 11.53
CA ASN A 335 -7.79 16.46 11.93
C ASN A 335 -7.65 16.31 13.44
N THR A 336 -6.77 15.42 13.86
CA THR A 336 -6.35 15.25 15.25
C THR A 336 -4.88 15.65 15.38
N LYS A 337 -4.38 15.72 16.63
CA LYS A 337 -2.96 16.00 16.87
C LYS A 337 -2.03 14.96 16.22
N ASP A 338 -2.56 13.74 16.04
CA ASP A 338 -1.80 12.58 15.56
C ASP A 338 -2.14 12.20 14.11
N HIS A 339 -3.18 12.79 13.53
CA HIS A 339 -3.61 12.52 12.16
C HIS A 339 -4.04 13.81 11.45
N VAL A 340 -3.26 14.20 10.45
CA VAL A 340 -3.56 15.32 9.55
C VAL A 340 -3.97 14.73 8.20
N SER A 341 -5.26 14.88 7.86
CA SER A 341 -5.79 14.49 6.55
C SER A 341 -5.53 15.60 5.55
N LEU A 342 -4.89 15.28 4.44
CA LEU A 342 -4.78 16.20 3.29
C LEU A 342 -6.04 16.09 2.43
N PRO A 343 -6.44 17.18 1.74
CA PRO A 343 -7.51 17.10 0.76
C PRO A 343 -7.06 16.25 -0.44
N ASP A 344 -8.00 15.55 -1.08
CA ASP A 344 -7.74 14.74 -2.27
C ASP A 344 -8.15 15.53 -3.52
N ILE A 345 -7.17 15.93 -4.31
CA ILE A 345 -7.38 16.64 -5.58
C ILE A 345 -6.93 15.73 -6.72
N ASP A 346 -7.90 15.19 -7.43
CA ASP A 346 -7.67 14.40 -8.64
C ASP A 346 -7.34 15.31 -9.83
N MET A 347 -6.16 15.15 -10.40
CA MET A 347 -5.71 15.87 -11.58
C MET A 347 -5.87 15.00 -12.82
N ASP A 348 -6.90 15.27 -13.60
CA ASP A 348 -7.16 14.56 -14.84
C ASP A 348 -6.35 15.18 -15.99
N VAL A 349 -5.51 14.35 -16.62
CA VAL A 349 -4.63 14.74 -17.72
C VAL A 349 -4.82 13.78 -18.91
N PRO A 350 -4.47 14.16 -20.16
CA PRO A 350 -4.54 13.22 -21.27
C PRO A 350 -3.64 12.00 -21.02
N THR A 351 -4.15 10.80 -21.30
CA THR A 351 -3.42 9.55 -21.03
C THR A 351 -2.06 9.51 -21.72
N GLN A 352 -1.98 10.01 -22.95
CA GLN A 352 -0.76 10.02 -23.74
C GLN A 352 0.32 10.96 -23.16
N HIS A 353 -0.06 11.96 -22.35
CA HIS A 353 0.85 12.97 -21.77
C HIS A 353 1.09 12.80 -20.26
N ARG A 354 0.51 11.75 -19.65
CA ARG A 354 0.70 11.51 -18.22
C ARG A 354 2.18 11.31 -17.83
N ASP A 355 2.93 10.59 -18.65
CA ASP A 355 4.35 10.36 -18.38
C ASP A 355 5.20 11.62 -18.57
N ASP A 356 4.78 12.55 -19.47
CA ASP A 356 5.40 13.86 -19.62
C ASP A 356 5.22 14.72 -18.37
N VAL A 357 4.01 14.67 -17.74
CA VAL A 357 3.74 15.35 -16.46
C VAL A 357 4.62 14.77 -15.35
N ILE A 358 4.79 13.45 -15.28
CA ILE A 358 5.67 12.82 -14.28
C ILE A 358 7.14 13.23 -14.52
N SER A 359 7.56 13.32 -15.77
CA SER A 359 8.91 13.77 -16.14
C SER A 359 9.15 15.24 -15.73
N TYR A 360 8.16 16.10 -15.93
CA TYR A 360 8.19 17.48 -15.45
C TYR A 360 8.35 17.56 -13.92
N LEU A 361 7.59 16.75 -13.18
CA LEU A 361 7.71 16.71 -11.72
C LEU A 361 9.10 16.26 -11.27
N LYS A 362 9.68 15.26 -11.94
CA LYS A 362 11.04 14.79 -11.67
C LYS A 362 12.09 15.85 -11.95
N GLU A 363 11.95 16.58 -13.04
CA GLU A 363 12.85 17.68 -13.38
C GLU A 363 12.76 18.81 -12.34
N LYS A 364 11.55 19.15 -11.91
CA LYS A 364 11.30 20.26 -10.98
C LYS A 364 11.69 19.94 -9.54
N TYR A 365 11.28 18.79 -9.02
CA TYR A 365 11.47 18.43 -7.60
C TYR A 365 12.68 17.51 -7.35
N GLY A 366 13.25 16.93 -8.39
CA GLY A 366 14.38 16.02 -8.35
C GLY A 366 13.98 14.57 -8.65
N ASN A 367 14.78 13.87 -9.48
CA ASN A 367 14.55 12.48 -9.85
C ASN A 367 14.52 11.51 -8.67
N ASP A 368 15.23 11.84 -7.59
CA ASP A 368 15.31 11.05 -6.37
C ASP A 368 14.21 11.35 -5.36
N ARG A 369 13.35 12.33 -5.65
CA ARG A 369 12.25 12.79 -4.78
C ARG A 369 10.86 12.53 -5.33
N VAL A 370 10.74 12.17 -6.60
CA VAL A 370 9.47 11.91 -7.28
C VAL A 370 9.41 10.46 -7.71
N SER A 371 8.36 9.76 -7.31
CA SER A 371 8.16 8.36 -7.69
C SER A 371 6.69 8.00 -7.75
N GLN A 372 6.37 7.04 -8.60
CA GLN A 372 5.08 6.35 -8.54
C GLN A 372 5.11 5.37 -7.36
N MET A 373 3.93 4.96 -6.89
CA MET A 373 3.79 4.08 -5.74
C MET A 373 3.41 2.66 -6.11
N LEU A 374 3.67 1.76 -5.18
CA LEU A 374 3.30 0.35 -5.25
C LEU A 374 1.79 0.18 -5.01
N THR A 375 1.23 -0.85 -5.64
CA THR A 375 -0.06 -1.45 -5.24
C THR A 375 0.05 -2.96 -5.24
N PHE A 376 -0.64 -3.62 -4.31
CA PHE A 376 -0.69 -5.08 -4.25
C PHE A 376 -1.97 -5.60 -4.87
N GLY A 377 -1.81 -6.49 -5.85
CA GLY A 377 -2.92 -7.28 -6.37
C GLY A 377 -3.24 -8.43 -5.41
N ARG A 378 -4.50 -8.47 -4.94
CA ARG A 378 -4.99 -9.42 -3.94
C ARG A 378 -5.74 -10.57 -4.57
N LEU A 379 -5.69 -11.74 -3.93
CA LEU A 379 -6.64 -12.82 -4.20
C LEU A 379 -7.98 -12.41 -3.59
N GLN A 380 -9.00 -12.24 -4.42
CA GLN A 380 -10.34 -11.87 -3.97
C GLN A 380 -11.41 -12.52 -4.83
N GLY A 381 -12.54 -12.90 -4.27
CA GLY A 381 -13.70 -13.41 -4.96
C GLY A 381 -13.35 -14.41 -6.07
N ARG A 382 -13.61 -13.98 -7.30
CA ARG A 382 -13.34 -14.79 -8.51
C ARG A 382 -11.91 -15.30 -8.59
N SER A 383 -10.93 -14.48 -8.26
CA SER A 383 -9.52 -14.85 -8.40
C SER A 383 -9.07 -15.85 -7.33
N ALA A 384 -9.57 -15.72 -6.10
CA ALA A 384 -9.28 -16.65 -5.02
C ALA A 384 -9.85 -18.04 -5.32
N LEU A 385 -11.14 -18.12 -5.66
CA LEU A 385 -11.80 -19.39 -5.99
C LEU A 385 -11.18 -20.05 -7.23
N LYS A 386 -10.85 -19.27 -8.25
CA LYS A 386 -10.21 -19.77 -9.47
C LYS A 386 -8.87 -20.43 -9.18
N GLU A 387 -8.02 -19.81 -8.35
CA GLU A 387 -6.73 -20.39 -7.99
C GLU A 387 -6.89 -21.67 -7.16
N VAL A 388 -7.81 -21.72 -6.21
CA VAL A 388 -8.08 -22.92 -5.43
C VAL A 388 -8.51 -24.06 -6.34
N LEU A 389 -9.53 -23.87 -7.17
CA LEU A 389 -10.02 -24.88 -8.11
C LEU A 389 -8.91 -25.38 -9.05
N ARG A 390 -8.07 -24.46 -9.57
CA ARG A 390 -6.93 -24.80 -10.44
C ARG A 390 -5.87 -25.64 -9.71
N VAL A 391 -5.49 -25.23 -8.52
CA VAL A 391 -4.43 -25.89 -7.75
C VAL A 391 -4.83 -27.31 -7.36
N PHE A 392 -6.10 -27.54 -7.03
CA PHE A 392 -6.64 -28.88 -6.74
C PHE A 392 -7.00 -29.66 -8.00
N ASN A 393 -7.02 -29.04 -9.18
CA ASN A 393 -7.55 -29.62 -10.41
C ASN A 393 -8.99 -30.17 -10.22
N ALA A 394 -9.80 -29.37 -9.50
CA ALA A 394 -11.11 -29.79 -9.00
C ALA A 394 -12.16 -29.93 -10.12
N CYS A 395 -12.00 -29.19 -11.22
CA CYS A 395 -12.93 -29.20 -12.34
C CYS A 395 -12.24 -28.77 -13.65
N SER A 396 -12.95 -28.87 -14.76
CA SER A 396 -12.47 -28.41 -16.06
C SER A 396 -12.33 -26.88 -16.10
N PHE A 397 -11.50 -26.34 -17.01
CA PHE A 397 -11.34 -24.90 -17.20
C PHE A 397 -12.66 -24.19 -17.55
N ALA A 398 -13.51 -24.83 -18.36
CA ALA A 398 -14.83 -24.30 -18.74
C ALA A 398 -15.75 -24.18 -17.51
N GLU A 399 -15.80 -25.23 -16.69
CA GLU A 399 -16.60 -25.27 -15.48
C GLU A 399 -16.08 -24.28 -14.41
N MET A 400 -14.78 -24.21 -14.19
CA MET A 400 -14.15 -23.22 -13.33
C MET A 400 -14.55 -21.79 -13.70
N ASN A 401 -14.56 -21.46 -15.00
CA ASN A 401 -15.01 -20.15 -15.46
C ASN A 401 -16.52 -19.96 -15.28
N ALA A 402 -17.32 -21.01 -15.46
CA ALA A 402 -18.77 -20.96 -15.25
C ALA A 402 -19.12 -20.68 -13.77
N ILE A 403 -18.44 -21.36 -12.84
CA ILE A 403 -18.61 -21.16 -11.39
C ILE A 403 -18.18 -19.74 -11.00
N THR A 404 -16.97 -19.35 -11.36
CA THR A 404 -16.38 -18.08 -10.88
C THR A 404 -17.05 -16.84 -11.47
N LYS A 405 -17.65 -16.91 -12.68
CA LYS A 405 -18.42 -15.80 -13.28
C LYS A 405 -19.66 -15.42 -12.47
N ARG A 406 -20.20 -16.32 -11.64
CA ARG A 406 -21.39 -16.08 -10.81
C ARG A 406 -21.08 -15.20 -9.59
N LEU A 407 -19.80 -15.10 -9.19
CA LEU A 407 -19.38 -14.18 -8.13
C LEU A 407 -19.38 -12.73 -8.65
N PRO A 408 -19.76 -11.74 -7.83
CA PRO A 408 -19.65 -10.33 -8.20
C PRO A 408 -18.19 -9.88 -8.31
N ASN A 409 -17.98 -8.72 -8.94
CA ASN A 409 -16.73 -7.98 -8.77
C ASN A 409 -16.79 -7.19 -7.48
N GLU A 410 -15.62 -6.91 -6.88
CA GLU A 410 -15.52 -6.13 -5.64
C GLU A 410 -16.21 -4.76 -5.78
N ALA A 411 -15.97 -4.06 -6.90
CA ALA A 411 -16.56 -2.74 -7.15
C ALA A 411 -18.11 -2.75 -7.21
N GLU A 412 -18.73 -3.90 -7.56
CA GLU A 412 -20.20 -4.03 -7.60
C GLU A 412 -20.83 -4.05 -6.21
N ILE A 413 -20.06 -4.43 -5.19
CA ILE A 413 -20.54 -4.67 -3.82
C ILE A 413 -19.70 -3.97 -2.75
N SER A 414 -18.90 -2.97 -3.14
CA SER A 414 -17.99 -2.26 -2.25
C SER A 414 -18.67 -1.70 -1.00
N ASP A 415 -19.85 -1.09 -1.18
CA ASP A 415 -20.61 -0.49 -0.08
C ASP A 415 -21.11 -1.57 0.91
N HIS A 416 -21.59 -2.69 0.39
CA HIS A 416 -22.01 -3.83 1.22
C HIS A 416 -20.84 -4.46 1.96
N LEU A 417 -19.67 -4.58 1.31
CA LEU A 417 -18.46 -5.09 1.97
C LEU A 417 -17.98 -4.16 3.09
N ALA A 418 -18.16 -2.84 2.93
CA ALA A 418 -17.80 -1.87 3.96
C ALA A 418 -18.70 -1.95 5.20
N GLU A 419 -19.95 -2.38 5.03
CA GLU A 419 -20.93 -2.59 6.12
C GLU A 419 -20.75 -3.93 6.86
N MET A 420 -20.00 -4.88 6.28
CA MET A 420 -19.76 -6.19 6.92
C MET A 420 -18.70 -6.07 8.01
N ASP A 421 -18.86 -6.88 9.06
CA ASP A 421 -17.84 -7.06 10.08
C ASP A 421 -16.52 -7.53 9.44
N GLU A 422 -15.39 -7.07 9.96
CA GLU A 422 -14.07 -7.33 9.37
C GLU A 422 -13.78 -8.84 9.22
N GLU A 423 -14.22 -9.65 10.20
CA GLU A 423 -14.01 -11.10 10.23
C GLU A 423 -14.84 -11.86 9.18
N ASP A 424 -16.00 -11.31 8.81
CA ASP A 424 -16.92 -11.90 7.81
C ASP A 424 -16.78 -11.28 6.41
N ARG A 425 -15.95 -10.26 6.26
CA ARG A 425 -15.78 -9.51 5.01
C ARG A 425 -15.17 -10.38 3.90
N SER A 426 -16.04 -10.93 3.08
CA SER A 426 -15.69 -11.81 1.96
C SER A 426 -16.66 -11.63 0.81
N ILE A 427 -16.13 -11.48 -0.41
CA ILE A 427 -16.93 -11.41 -1.65
C ILE A 427 -17.66 -12.73 -1.88
N ILE A 428 -17.00 -13.85 -1.61
CA ILE A 428 -17.55 -15.20 -1.79
C ILE A 428 -18.67 -15.44 -0.78
N ARG A 429 -18.46 -15.12 0.50
CA ARG A 429 -19.47 -15.26 1.55
C ARG A 429 -20.68 -14.37 1.26
N TRP A 430 -20.45 -13.13 0.87
CA TRP A 430 -21.52 -12.22 0.47
C TRP A 430 -22.35 -12.81 -0.70
N ALA A 431 -21.69 -13.38 -1.71
CA ALA A 431 -22.37 -13.98 -2.85
C ALA A 431 -23.20 -15.21 -2.48
N LEU A 432 -22.69 -16.07 -1.59
CA LEU A 432 -23.42 -17.22 -1.07
C LEU A 432 -24.69 -16.81 -0.32
N LEU A 433 -24.66 -15.69 0.40
CA LEU A 433 -25.82 -15.16 1.12
C LEU A 433 -26.82 -14.44 0.20
N ASN A 434 -26.34 -13.61 -0.74
CA ASN A 434 -27.18 -12.69 -1.50
C ASN A 434 -27.50 -13.16 -2.94
N ARG A 435 -26.70 -14.09 -3.49
CA ARG A 435 -26.86 -14.70 -4.81
C ARG A 435 -26.97 -16.22 -4.72
N SER A 436 -27.57 -16.73 -3.66
CA SER A 436 -27.66 -18.16 -3.34
C SER A 436 -28.23 -19.00 -4.50
N LYS A 437 -29.23 -18.50 -5.21
CA LYS A 437 -29.85 -19.20 -6.36
C LYS A 437 -28.87 -19.47 -7.51
N ASP A 438 -27.87 -18.61 -7.68
CA ASP A 438 -26.88 -18.75 -8.76
C ASP A 438 -25.76 -19.75 -8.38
N LEU A 439 -25.58 -20.02 -7.09
CA LEU A 439 -24.47 -20.81 -6.56
C LEU A 439 -24.89 -22.15 -5.96
N ILE A 440 -26.20 -22.39 -5.75
CA ILE A 440 -26.73 -23.55 -5.03
C ILE A 440 -26.28 -24.90 -5.62
N ASP A 441 -26.08 -24.97 -6.93
CA ASP A 441 -25.61 -26.18 -7.61
C ASP A 441 -24.16 -26.54 -7.25
N PHE A 442 -23.40 -25.59 -6.69
CA PHE A 442 -21.97 -25.74 -6.39
C PHE A 442 -21.67 -25.66 -4.90
N CYS A 443 -22.23 -24.65 -4.24
CA CYS A 443 -22.03 -24.38 -2.82
C CYS A 443 -23.19 -23.57 -2.25
N SER A 444 -23.59 -23.89 -1.04
CA SER A 444 -24.57 -23.15 -0.24
C SER A 444 -24.04 -22.92 1.18
N ILE A 445 -24.60 -21.94 1.87
CA ILE A 445 -24.31 -21.66 3.29
C ILE A 445 -25.50 -22.14 4.13
N ARG A 446 -25.23 -22.90 5.19
CA ARG A 446 -26.23 -23.37 6.15
C ARG A 446 -26.51 -22.29 7.21
N GLU A 447 -27.55 -22.48 8.02
CA GLU A 447 -27.93 -21.58 9.11
C GLU A 447 -26.84 -21.43 10.17
N ASP A 448 -26.02 -22.43 10.39
CA ASP A 448 -24.88 -22.41 11.32
C ASP A 448 -23.60 -21.75 10.72
N GLY A 449 -23.70 -21.23 9.48
CA GLY A 449 -22.59 -20.59 8.77
C GLY A 449 -21.63 -21.57 8.08
N SER A 450 -21.83 -22.89 8.22
CA SER A 450 -21.03 -23.90 7.52
C SER A 450 -21.42 -23.97 6.03
N LEU A 451 -20.48 -24.40 5.18
CA LEU A 451 -20.71 -24.57 3.76
C LEU A 451 -21.12 -25.99 3.41
N ASP A 452 -21.97 -26.15 2.40
CA ASP A 452 -22.46 -27.41 1.87
C ASP A 452 -22.48 -27.42 0.34
N GLY A 453 -22.31 -28.60 -0.27
CA GLY A 453 -22.29 -28.78 -1.72
C GLY A 453 -20.99 -29.42 -2.21
N GLU A 454 -20.98 -29.75 -3.51
CA GLU A 454 -19.84 -30.47 -4.13
C GLU A 454 -18.52 -29.69 -4.03
N TYR A 455 -18.56 -28.36 -4.09
CA TYR A 455 -17.38 -27.50 -4.04
C TYR A 455 -17.20 -26.78 -2.69
N ALA A 456 -17.96 -27.16 -1.64
CA ALA A 456 -17.94 -26.45 -0.35
C ALA A 456 -16.54 -26.28 0.25
N GLU A 457 -15.70 -27.32 0.22
CA GLU A 457 -14.32 -27.28 0.71
C GLU A 457 -13.48 -26.23 -0.04
N PHE A 458 -13.64 -26.15 -1.37
CA PHE A 458 -12.88 -25.18 -2.18
C PHE A 458 -13.35 -23.75 -1.97
N PHE A 459 -14.64 -23.57 -1.73
CA PHE A 459 -15.21 -22.27 -1.38
C PHE A 459 -14.68 -21.81 -0.01
N ASP A 460 -14.63 -22.67 0.99
CA ASP A 460 -14.06 -22.35 2.32
C ASP A 460 -12.60 -21.93 2.21
N LEU A 461 -11.77 -22.73 1.52
CA LEU A 461 -10.36 -22.39 1.28
C LEU A 461 -10.22 -21.06 0.53
N ALA A 462 -11.10 -20.76 -0.43
CA ALA A 462 -11.06 -19.52 -1.18
C ALA A 462 -11.45 -18.31 -0.32
N ILE A 463 -12.48 -18.41 0.53
CA ILE A 463 -12.85 -17.38 1.50
C ILE A 463 -11.66 -17.03 2.40
N ARG A 464 -10.98 -18.02 2.95
CA ARG A 464 -9.82 -17.83 3.82
C ARG A 464 -8.60 -17.26 3.09
N LEU A 465 -8.52 -17.42 1.76
CA LEU A 465 -7.45 -16.82 0.93
C LEU A 465 -7.73 -15.39 0.52
N GLU A 466 -8.98 -14.90 0.63
CA GLU A 466 -9.32 -13.53 0.25
C GLU A 466 -8.46 -12.50 1.02
N GLY A 467 -8.07 -11.44 0.33
CA GLY A 467 -7.19 -10.40 0.87
C GLY A 467 -5.69 -10.73 0.86
N THR A 468 -5.29 -11.97 0.53
CA THR A 468 -3.87 -12.35 0.45
C THR A 468 -3.22 -11.76 -0.79
N PHE A 469 -2.01 -11.20 -0.65
CA PHE A 469 -1.28 -10.61 -1.77
C PHE A 469 -0.75 -11.68 -2.72
N LYS A 470 -0.96 -11.44 -4.02
CA LYS A 470 -0.52 -12.31 -5.10
C LYS A 470 0.51 -11.66 -5.99
N THR A 471 0.31 -10.40 -6.32
CA THR A 471 1.16 -9.65 -7.26
C THR A 471 1.45 -8.28 -6.71
N GLN A 472 2.50 -7.66 -7.22
CA GLN A 472 2.74 -6.24 -7.03
C GLN A 472 2.72 -5.55 -8.39
N GLY A 473 2.27 -4.31 -8.41
CA GLY A 473 2.19 -3.47 -9.58
C GLY A 473 2.41 -2.01 -9.24
N LYS A 474 2.35 -1.18 -10.26
CA LYS A 474 2.44 0.26 -10.16
C LYS A 474 1.03 0.85 -10.04
N HIS A 475 0.80 1.72 -9.08
CA HIS A 475 -0.48 2.43 -8.95
C HIS A 475 -0.73 3.31 -10.17
N ALA A 476 -1.96 3.29 -10.69
CA ALA A 476 -2.27 3.95 -11.96
C ALA A 476 -2.21 5.48 -11.90
N ALA A 477 -2.56 6.08 -10.76
CA ALA A 477 -2.69 7.52 -10.60
C ALA A 477 -1.62 8.13 -9.69
N GLY A 478 -1.37 7.54 -8.53
CA GLY A 478 -0.60 8.13 -7.45
C GLY A 478 0.87 8.38 -7.78
N VAL A 479 1.30 9.61 -7.52
CA VAL A 479 2.70 10.05 -7.58
C VAL A 479 3.06 10.64 -6.21
N VAL A 480 4.16 10.20 -5.64
CA VAL A 480 4.72 10.75 -4.41
C VAL A 480 5.74 11.81 -4.75
N ILE A 481 5.62 12.98 -4.12
CA ILE A 481 6.64 14.03 -4.16
C ILE A 481 7.15 14.21 -2.73
N SER A 482 8.41 13.92 -2.50
CA SER A 482 9.01 13.93 -1.16
C SER A 482 9.87 15.18 -0.93
N ALA A 483 9.84 15.66 0.31
CA ALA A 483 10.74 16.74 0.75
C ALA A 483 12.22 16.30 0.81
N GLN A 484 12.47 14.99 0.90
CA GLN A 484 13.80 14.37 0.98
C GLN A 484 13.98 13.31 -0.11
N PRO A 485 15.22 12.90 -0.42
CA PRO A 485 15.46 11.75 -1.31
C PRO A 485 14.72 10.51 -0.83
N LEU A 486 13.84 9.96 -1.69
CA LEU A 486 12.95 8.86 -1.34
C LEU A 486 13.68 7.62 -0.82
N HIS A 487 14.81 7.25 -1.44
CA HIS A 487 15.59 6.08 -1.03
C HIS A 487 16.12 6.13 0.41
N LYS A 488 16.05 7.28 1.08
CA LYS A 488 16.44 7.47 2.49
C LYS A 488 15.26 7.39 3.47
N VAL A 489 14.05 7.63 2.99
CA VAL A 489 12.85 7.78 3.85
C VAL A 489 11.69 6.86 3.46
N CYS A 490 11.81 6.20 2.31
CA CYS A 490 10.83 5.26 1.79
C CYS A 490 11.54 4.06 1.13
N PRO A 491 11.14 2.81 1.37
CA PRO A 491 11.71 1.68 0.65
C PRO A 491 11.39 1.80 -0.84
N MET A 492 12.42 1.73 -1.68
CA MET A 492 12.28 1.76 -3.14
C MET A 492 12.39 0.34 -3.68
N VAL A 493 11.38 -0.12 -4.40
CA VAL A 493 11.31 -1.49 -4.91
C VAL A 493 11.34 -1.52 -6.44
N LYS A 494 12.00 -2.55 -6.98
CA LYS A 494 12.05 -2.80 -8.41
C LYS A 494 10.78 -3.52 -8.86
N GLN A 495 10.28 -3.16 -10.03
CA GLN A 495 9.19 -3.90 -10.68
C GLN A 495 9.74 -5.16 -11.40
N ARG A 496 8.83 -6.03 -11.86
CA ARG A 496 9.22 -7.24 -12.60
C ARG A 496 9.92 -6.96 -13.93
N ASP A 497 9.64 -5.81 -14.54
CA ASP A 497 10.31 -5.42 -15.76
C ASP A 497 11.75 -4.96 -15.44
N ILE A 498 12.72 -5.62 -16.07
CA ILE A 498 14.16 -5.46 -15.82
C ILE A 498 14.62 -4.01 -16.05
N ASN A 499 13.98 -3.30 -16.98
CA ASN A 499 14.33 -1.93 -17.33
C ASN A 499 13.49 -0.87 -16.59
N SER A 500 12.61 -1.27 -15.67
CA SER A 500 11.76 -0.32 -14.95
C SER A 500 12.52 0.39 -13.83
N GLU A 501 12.23 1.68 -13.66
CA GLU A 501 12.68 2.44 -12.50
C GLU A 501 12.10 1.86 -11.19
N LYS A 502 12.83 2.04 -10.10
CA LYS A 502 12.32 1.71 -8.76
C LYS A 502 11.16 2.65 -8.41
N ILE A 503 10.17 2.10 -7.75
CA ILE A 503 9.00 2.85 -7.26
C ILE A 503 8.95 2.83 -5.73
N ALA A 504 8.20 3.77 -5.13
CA ALA A 504 7.94 3.77 -3.70
C ALA A 504 7.24 2.46 -3.29
N GLY A 505 7.89 1.67 -2.44
CA GLY A 505 7.56 0.27 -2.15
C GLY A 505 6.49 0.08 -1.07
N LEU A 506 5.58 1.04 -0.92
CA LEU A 506 4.48 1.04 0.05
C LEU A 506 3.17 1.37 -0.65
N GLU A 507 2.06 0.86 -0.14
CA GLU A 507 0.72 1.31 -0.54
C GLU A 507 0.42 2.70 0.06
N MET A 508 -0.58 3.38 -0.49
CA MET A 508 -0.95 4.76 -0.18
C MET A 508 -1.06 5.04 1.33
N ALA A 509 -1.85 4.25 2.06
CA ALA A 509 -2.10 4.46 3.48
C ALA A 509 -0.83 4.33 4.36
N ASP A 510 0.15 3.55 3.90
CA ASP A 510 1.43 3.37 4.59
C ASP A 510 2.42 4.48 4.23
N LEU A 511 2.39 4.99 2.98
CA LEU A 511 3.14 6.18 2.58
C LEU A 511 2.69 7.43 3.35
N GLU A 512 1.38 7.63 3.46
CA GLU A 512 0.80 8.73 4.24
C GLU A 512 1.18 8.64 5.72
N ALA A 513 1.16 7.43 6.27
CA ALA A 513 1.57 7.20 7.66
C ALA A 513 3.06 7.50 7.93
N LEU A 514 3.92 7.38 6.92
CA LEU A 514 5.32 7.82 6.97
C LEU A 514 5.49 9.31 6.69
N GLY A 515 4.40 10.06 6.45
CA GLY A 515 4.42 11.49 6.18
C GLY A 515 4.66 11.85 4.72
N HIS A 516 4.61 10.89 3.80
CA HIS A 516 4.70 11.19 2.36
C HIS A 516 3.38 11.69 1.81
N VAL A 517 3.46 12.65 0.89
CA VAL A 517 2.27 13.24 0.27
C VAL A 517 2.10 12.68 -1.15
N LYS A 518 0.89 12.19 -1.39
CA LYS A 518 0.44 11.68 -2.69
C LYS A 518 -0.21 12.79 -3.50
N PHE A 519 0.05 12.78 -4.80
CA PHE A 519 -0.63 13.59 -5.81
C PHE A 519 -1.22 12.66 -6.86
N ASP A 520 -2.51 12.78 -7.13
CA ASP A 520 -3.20 11.89 -8.10
C ASP A 520 -3.18 12.52 -9.50
N VAL A 521 -2.31 12.00 -10.36
CA VAL A 521 -2.23 12.36 -11.78
C VAL A 521 -2.85 11.22 -12.59
N LEU A 522 -4.08 11.41 -13.04
CA LEU A 522 -4.89 10.42 -13.72
C LEU A 522 -4.88 10.62 -15.23
N GLY A 523 -4.47 9.59 -15.97
CA GLY A 523 -4.59 9.57 -17.43
C GLY A 523 -6.02 9.26 -17.87
N ILE A 524 -6.67 10.22 -18.56
CA ILE A 524 -8.06 10.14 -19.01
C ILE A 524 -8.14 10.08 -20.52
N ASN A 525 -8.49 8.93 -21.07
CA ASN A 525 -8.63 8.70 -22.51
C ASN A 525 -9.65 9.63 -23.21
N LEU A 526 -10.63 10.16 -22.46
CA LEU A 526 -11.60 11.11 -23.03
C LEU A 526 -10.93 12.43 -23.40
N LEU A 527 -9.97 12.90 -22.61
CA LEU A 527 -9.21 14.11 -22.90
C LEU A 527 -8.38 13.94 -24.19
N ASP A 528 -7.76 12.77 -24.41
CA ASP A 528 -7.05 12.47 -25.66
C ASP A 528 -7.98 12.54 -26.89
N LYS A 529 -9.23 12.06 -26.73
CA LYS A 529 -10.23 12.12 -27.81
C LYS A 529 -10.69 13.54 -28.08
N LEU A 530 -10.92 14.34 -27.03
CA LEU A 530 -11.33 15.74 -27.16
C LEU A 530 -10.24 16.56 -27.86
N MET A 531 -8.98 16.41 -27.47
CA MET A 531 -7.85 17.06 -28.14
C MET A 531 -7.78 16.70 -29.63
N LYS A 532 -7.94 15.42 -29.99
CA LYS A 532 -8.00 15.01 -31.41
C LYS A 532 -9.16 15.62 -32.18
N ILE A 533 -10.32 15.77 -31.54
CA ILE A 533 -11.49 16.42 -32.17
C ILE A 533 -11.18 17.91 -32.39
N GLU A 534 -10.60 18.57 -31.42
CA GLU A 534 -10.19 19.98 -31.52
C GLU A 534 -9.17 20.18 -32.65
N ASP A 535 -8.16 19.33 -32.75
CA ASP A 535 -7.17 19.34 -33.85
C ASP A 535 -7.85 19.19 -35.22
N ILE A 536 -8.84 18.31 -35.35
CA ILE A 536 -9.59 18.11 -36.61
C ILE A 536 -10.44 19.33 -36.96
N ILE A 537 -11.01 20.03 -35.98
CA ILE A 537 -11.84 21.22 -36.20
C ILE A 537 -10.98 22.43 -36.58
N ASN A 538 -9.82 22.56 -35.99
CA ASN A 538 -8.92 23.71 -36.15
C ASN A 538 -7.91 23.53 -37.28
N GLY A 539 -7.65 22.31 -37.73
CA GLY A 539 -6.70 21.96 -38.80
C GLY A 539 -7.29 21.78 -40.13
#